data_dd1002c143e9147e22ecefffb2fe8eee
#
_entry.id   dd1002c143e9147e22ecefffb2fe8eee
#
_cell.length_a   1.000
_cell.length_b   1.000
_cell.length_c   1.000
_cell.angle_alpha   90.00
_cell.angle_beta   90.00
_cell.angle_gamma   90.00
#
_symmetry.space_group_name_H-M   'P 1'
#
loop_
_entity.id
_entity.type
_entity.pdbx_description
1 polymer ?
#
loop_
_entity_poly.entity_id
_entity_poly.type
_entity_poly.pdbx_seq_one_letter_code
_entity_poly.pdbx_strand_id
1 'polypeptide(L)'
;MQIRAFFKEHRDHELSFEEGEVRLHIPIITNPQVEFYLQQERVLMQEGQCWYLNLSLPHKVRNAGATARIHLVIDCQVNDWITTLFSKPATVYKTIDNTKPEKKYSGGEQLKIITQLKLMNTPVSLELAAKMEKEMR
;
A
#
# COMPACT_ATOMS: atom_id res chain seq x y z
N MET A 1 15.12 -4.60 28.37
CA MET A 1 13.89 -5.16 27.78
C MET A 1 13.72 -4.59 26.37
N GLN A 2 13.92 -5.37 25.33
CA GLN A 2 13.71 -4.90 23.95
C GLN A 2 12.21 -4.97 23.65
N ILE A 3 11.57 -3.81 23.49
CA ILE A 3 10.18 -3.73 23.03
C ILE A 3 10.20 -3.90 21.50
N ARG A 4 10.15 -5.12 21.03
CA ARG A 4 9.97 -5.41 19.60
C ARG A 4 8.49 -5.47 19.31
N ALA A 5 7.93 -4.41 18.72
CA ALA A 5 6.58 -4.43 18.21
C ALA A 5 6.59 -4.79 16.72
N PHE A 6 5.73 -5.71 16.33
CA PHE A 6 5.57 -6.16 14.95
C PHE A 6 4.08 -6.25 14.62
N PHE A 7 3.67 -5.56 13.59
CA PHE A 7 2.35 -5.72 12.98
C PHE A 7 2.50 -6.41 11.63
N LYS A 8 1.82 -7.55 11.48
CA LYS A 8 1.81 -8.30 10.23
C LYS A 8 1.25 -7.45 9.09
N GLU A 9 1.64 -7.80 7.87
CA GLU A 9 1.08 -7.18 6.67
C GLU A 9 -0.44 -7.35 6.65
N HIS A 10 -1.16 -6.26 6.49
CA HIS A 10 -2.61 -6.20 6.42
C HIS A 10 -3.06 -5.01 5.56
N ARG A 11 -4.38 -4.90 5.35
CA ARG A 11 -5.02 -3.79 4.65
C ARG A 11 -6.17 -3.26 5.50
N ASP A 12 -6.34 -1.95 5.50
CA ASP A 12 -7.49 -1.26 6.06
C ASP A 12 -8.37 -0.78 4.90
N HIS A 13 -9.30 -1.60 4.45
CA HIS A 13 -9.98 -1.45 3.16
C HIS A 13 -10.71 -0.12 2.96
N GLU A 14 -11.12 0.55 4.02
CA GLU A 14 -11.88 1.80 3.98
C GLU A 14 -10.99 3.05 4.10
N LEU A 15 -9.68 2.87 4.36
CA LEU A 15 -8.76 3.97 4.63
C LEU A 15 -8.02 4.41 3.37
N SER A 16 -8.74 5.05 2.44
CA SER A 16 -8.18 5.78 1.32
C SER A 16 -8.99 7.03 1.00
N PHE A 17 -8.33 8.00 0.39
CA PHE A 17 -8.98 9.26 -0.02
C PHE A 17 -10.16 8.99 -0.95
N GLU A 18 -10.03 8.03 -1.85
CA GLU A 18 -11.05 7.62 -2.82
C GLU A 18 -12.26 6.96 -2.16
N GLU A 19 -12.05 6.28 -1.03
CA GLU A 19 -13.11 5.65 -0.24
C GLU A 19 -13.76 6.63 0.75
N GLY A 20 -13.27 7.86 0.81
CA GLY A 20 -13.86 8.93 1.61
C GLY A 20 -13.37 9.04 3.05
N GLU A 21 -12.37 8.26 3.43
CA GLU A 21 -11.76 8.30 4.77
C GLU A 21 -10.24 8.26 4.67
N VAL A 22 -9.58 9.19 5.36
CA VAL A 22 -8.11 9.27 5.38
C VAL A 22 -7.59 9.14 6.80
N ARG A 23 -6.46 8.46 6.94
CA ARG A 23 -5.71 8.37 8.19
C ARG A 23 -4.42 9.16 8.06
N LEU A 24 -4.29 10.18 8.91
CA LEU A 24 -3.07 10.99 9.02
C LEU A 24 -2.17 10.42 10.11
N HIS A 25 -0.89 10.30 9.82
CA HIS A 25 0.14 9.86 10.75
C HIS A 25 1.09 11.00 11.05
N ILE A 26 1.27 11.30 12.33
CA ILE A 26 2.24 12.29 12.81
C ILE A 26 3.19 11.57 13.76
N PRO A 27 4.42 11.24 13.35
CA PRO A 27 5.40 10.66 14.26
C PRO A 27 5.74 11.65 15.39
N ILE A 28 5.57 11.21 16.61
CA ILE A 28 5.94 11.97 17.82
C ILE A 28 7.30 11.49 18.32
N ILE A 29 7.50 10.18 18.37
CA ILE A 29 8.78 9.55 18.71
C ILE A 29 9.01 8.43 17.68
N THR A 30 10.18 8.45 17.05
CA THR A 30 10.61 7.40 16.15
C THR A 30 12.11 7.11 16.30
N ASN A 31 12.62 6.14 15.59
CA ASN A 31 14.04 5.82 15.53
C ASN A 31 14.40 5.20 14.17
N PRO A 32 15.70 5.15 13.81
CA PRO A 32 16.12 4.65 12.50
C PRO A 32 15.79 3.17 12.23
N GLN A 33 15.52 2.38 13.27
CA GLN A 33 15.17 0.95 13.17
C GLN A 33 13.66 0.73 13.06
N VAL A 34 12.85 1.77 13.01
CA VAL A 34 11.44 1.66 12.64
C VAL A 34 11.35 1.43 11.14
N GLU A 35 10.68 0.38 10.78
CA GLU A 35 10.45 -0.02 9.40
C GLU A 35 8.96 -0.01 9.11
N PHE A 36 8.50 0.97 8.35
CA PHE A 36 7.15 1.01 7.81
C PHE A 36 7.21 0.72 6.31
N TYR A 37 6.47 -0.29 5.88
CA TYR A 37 6.36 -0.63 4.48
C TYR A 37 4.94 -0.42 4.01
N LEU A 38 4.78 0.30 2.90
CA LEU A 38 3.56 0.36 2.13
C LEU A 38 3.80 -0.39 0.82
N GLN A 39 3.06 -1.48 0.63
CA GLN A 39 3.39 -2.48 -0.36
C GLN A 39 4.81 -3.04 -0.11
N GLN A 40 5.76 -2.80 -0.97
CA GLN A 40 7.15 -3.24 -0.79
C GLN A 40 8.11 -2.05 -0.61
N GLU A 41 7.57 -0.82 -0.53
CA GLU A 41 8.38 0.38 -0.39
C GLU A 41 8.46 0.80 1.09
N ARG A 42 9.69 1.03 1.57
CA ARG A 42 9.90 1.57 2.91
C ARG A 42 9.59 3.06 2.93
N VAL A 43 8.70 3.45 3.83
CA VAL A 43 8.34 4.86 4.07
C VAL A 43 9.08 5.37 5.28
N LEU A 44 9.90 6.39 5.09
CA LEU A 44 10.65 7.05 6.18
C LEU A 44 9.85 8.27 6.65
N MET A 45 9.21 8.13 7.81
CA MET A 45 8.45 9.20 8.45
C MET A 45 9.27 9.79 9.58
N GLN A 46 9.57 11.08 9.51
CA GLN A 46 10.34 11.80 10.53
C GLN A 46 9.41 12.46 11.55
N GLU A 47 9.92 12.67 12.75
CA GLU A 47 9.19 13.35 13.83
C GLU A 47 8.69 14.73 13.37
N GLY A 48 7.44 15.06 13.71
CA GLY A 48 6.80 16.33 13.38
C GLY A 48 6.27 16.43 11.94
N GLN A 49 6.51 15.45 11.07
CA GLN A 49 5.89 15.41 9.75
C GLN A 49 4.45 14.90 9.85
N CYS A 50 3.61 15.35 8.92
CA CYS A 50 2.26 14.81 8.76
C CYS A 50 2.19 14.01 7.46
N TRP A 51 1.85 12.74 7.55
CA TRP A 51 1.78 11.80 6.45
C TRP A 51 0.37 11.30 6.21
N TYR A 52 -0.04 11.30 4.96
CA TYR A 52 -1.13 10.46 4.48
C TYR A 52 -0.57 9.26 3.71
N LEU A 53 -1.07 8.10 4.00
CA LEU A 53 -0.74 6.86 3.31
C LEU A 53 -2.05 6.17 2.92
N ASN A 54 -2.10 5.63 1.72
CA ASN A 54 -3.24 4.80 1.32
C ASN A 54 -3.13 3.43 1.99
N LEU A 55 -3.77 3.28 3.15
CA LEU A 55 -3.73 2.06 3.95
C LEU A 55 -4.67 0.95 3.43
N SER A 56 -5.45 1.22 2.38
CA SER A 56 -6.16 0.16 1.65
C SER A 56 -5.18 -0.77 0.90
N LEU A 57 -3.93 -0.32 0.74
CA LEU A 57 -2.85 -1.12 0.20
C LEU A 57 -2.17 -1.95 1.31
N PRO A 58 -1.53 -3.08 0.98
CA PRO A 58 -0.80 -3.89 1.96
C PRO A 58 0.27 -3.07 2.66
N HIS A 59 0.25 -3.06 3.98
CA HIS A 59 1.23 -2.35 4.78
C HIS A 59 1.60 -3.16 6.04
N LYS A 60 2.78 -2.89 6.54
CA LYS A 60 3.32 -3.49 7.75
C LYS A 60 4.25 -2.54 8.46
N VAL A 61 4.36 -2.70 9.77
CA VAL A 61 5.29 -1.92 10.59
C VAL A 61 6.04 -2.81 11.57
N ARG A 62 7.31 -2.51 11.74
CA ARG A 62 8.18 -3.16 12.71
C ARG A 62 9.03 -2.10 13.42
N ASN A 63 9.16 -2.21 14.72
CA ASN A 63 10.14 -1.45 15.48
C ASN A 63 11.22 -2.40 15.99
N ALA A 64 12.38 -2.38 15.36
CA ALA A 64 13.54 -3.17 15.75
C ALA A 64 14.51 -2.39 16.66
N GLY A 65 14.20 -1.11 16.95
CA GLY A 65 15.01 -0.25 17.80
C GLY A 65 14.76 -0.46 19.30
N ALA A 66 15.57 0.22 20.07
CA ALA A 66 15.53 0.16 21.55
C ALA A 66 14.54 1.16 22.16
N THR A 67 14.08 2.15 21.40
CA THR A 67 13.13 3.17 21.84
C THR A 67 11.73 2.93 21.30
N ALA A 68 10.72 3.40 22.01
CA ALA A 68 9.35 3.30 21.59
C ALA A 68 9.10 4.09 20.28
N ARG A 69 8.16 3.62 19.48
CA ARG A 69 7.56 4.37 18.37
C ARG A 69 6.22 4.88 18.83
N ILE A 70 6.01 6.19 18.77
CA ILE A 70 4.75 6.85 19.12
C ILE A 70 4.31 7.69 17.95
N HIS A 71 3.11 7.41 17.43
CA HIS A 71 2.46 8.20 16.39
C HIS A 71 1.13 8.75 16.90
N LEU A 72 0.87 10.01 16.64
CA LEU A 72 -0.49 10.54 16.66
C LEU A 72 -1.16 10.11 15.36
N VAL A 73 -2.30 9.47 15.49
CA VAL A 73 -3.10 8.98 14.36
C VAL A 73 -4.44 9.70 14.39
N ILE A 74 -4.83 10.31 13.27
CA ILE A 74 -6.07 11.06 13.14
C ILE A 74 -6.85 10.49 11.95
N ASP A 75 -8.03 9.94 12.21
CA ASP A 75 -8.97 9.51 11.18
C ASP A 75 -9.89 10.68 10.83
N CYS A 76 -9.95 10.99 9.54
CA CYS A 76 -10.72 12.10 8.99
C CYS A 76 -11.63 11.61 7.88
N GLN A 77 -12.89 12.03 7.89
CA GLN A 77 -13.72 11.92 6.70
C GLN A 77 -13.26 12.95 5.66
N VAL A 78 -13.22 12.53 4.40
CA VAL A 78 -12.89 13.42 3.29
C VAL A 78 -13.99 14.48 3.15
N ASN A 79 -13.57 15.72 3.19
CA ASN A 79 -14.41 16.90 3.06
C ASN A 79 -13.65 17.98 2.27
N ASP A 80 -14.27 19.13 2.07
CA ASP A 80 -13.67 20.21 1.29
C ASP A 80 -12.34 20.70 1.87
N TRP A 81 -12.19 20.66 3.20
CA TRP A 81 -10.95 21.06 3.87
C TRP A 81 -9.81 20.08 3.55
N ILE A 82 -10.05 18.78 3.70
CA ILE A 82 -9.06 17.73 3.36
C ILE A 82 -8.71 17.79 1.88
N THR A 83 -9.70 17.93 1.01
CA THR A 83 -9.49 18.04 -0.44
C THR A 83 -8.63 19.26 -0.78
N THR A 84 -8.91 20.40 -0.16
CA THR A 84 -8.12 21.63 -0.32
C THR A 84 -6.71 21.47 0.23
N LEU A 85 -6.56 20.82 1.39
CA LEU A 85 -5.25 20.57 1.99
C LEU A 85 -4.37 19.72 1.07
N PHE A 86 -4.93 18.68 0.48
CA PHE A 86 -4.19 17.78 -0.41
C PHE A 86 -3.86 18.41 -1.78
N SER A 87 -4.58 19.43 -2.20
CA SER A 87 -4.31 20.16 -3.44
C SER A 87 -3.27 21.29 -3.30
N LYS A 88 -2.79 21.59 -2.10
CA LYS A 88 -1.82 22.67 -1.88
C LYS A 88 -0.44 22.34 -2.46
N PRO A 89 0.27 23.33 -3.07
CA PRO A 89 1.59 23.11 -3.66
C PRO A 89 2.67 22.66 -2.67
N ALA A 90 2.50 22.95 -1.36
CA ALA A 90 3.39 22.51 -0.31
C ALA A 90 3.22 21.01 0.05
N THR A 91 2.16 20.37 -0.45
CA THR A 91 1.94 18.94 -0.26
C THR A 91 2.86 18.17 -1.20
N VAL A 92 3.85 17.50 -0.64
CA VAL A 92 4.74 16.64 -1.42
C VAL A 92 4.06 15.29 -1.62
N TYR A 93 3.71 14.98 -2.85
CA TYR A 93 3.23 13.66 -3.21
C TYR A 93 4.44 12.79 -3.61
N LYS A 94 4.69 11.74 -2.87
CA LYS A 94 5.43 10.62 -3.38
C LYS A 94 4.43 9.68 -4.04
N THR A 95 4.25 9.81 -5.34
CA THR A 95 3.55 8.77 -6.11
C THR A 95 4.39 7.51 -6.01
N ILE A 96 3.87 6.53 -5.30
CA ILE A 96 4.37 5.17 -5.47
C ILE A 96 3.97 4.81 -6.90
N ASP A 97 4.97 4.64 -7.74
CA ASP A 97 4.75 4.14 -9.07
C ASP A 97 4.15 2.73 -8.92
N ASN A 98 2.83 2.67 -9.00
CA ASN A 98 2.07 1.42 -8.97
C ASN A 98 2.23 0.64 -10.28
N THR A 99 3.01 1.15 -11.23
CA THR A 99 3.54 0.32 -12.28
C THR A 99 4.49 -0.68 -11.61
N LYS A 100 3.92 -1.71 -10.98
CA LYS A 100 4.68 -2.96 -10.88
C LYS A 100 5.26 -3.15 -12.27
N PRO A 101 6.59 -3.36 -12.40
CA PRO A 101 7.08 -3.86 -13.66
C PRO A 101 6.17 -5.02 -13.99
N GLU A 102 5.42 -4.90 -15.09
CA GLU A 102 4.56 -6.00 -15.54
C GLU A 102 5.43 -7.22 -15.46
N LYS A 103 5.06 -8.14 -14.58
CA LYS A 103 5.82 -9.36 -14.41
C LYS A 103 5.68 -10.07 -15.74
N LYS A 104 6.66 -9.86 -16.62
CA LYS A 104 6.69 -10.49 -17.93
C LYS A 104 6.88 -11.98 -17.69
N TYR A 105 5.80 -12.69 -17.70
CA TYR A 105 5.84 -14.14 -17.65
C TYR A 105 6.42 -14.65 -18.96
N SER A 106 7.30 -15.63 -18.88
CA SER A 106 7.74 -16.37 -20.06
C SER A 106 6.54 -17.06 -20.72
N GLY A 107 6.61 -17.35 -22.02
CA GLY A 107 5.51 -18.03 -22.73
C GLY A 107 5.07 -19.32 -22.03
N GLY A 108 5.99 -20.08 -21.45
CA GLY A 108 5.68 -21.29 -20.68
C GLY A 108 4.93 -21.02 -19.38
N GLU A 109 5.25 -19.94 -18.66
CA GLU A 109 4.53 -19.52 -17.47
C GLU A 109 3.13 -19.01 -17.80
N GLN A 110 2.99 -18.26 -18.89
CA GLN A 110 1.70 -17.79 -19.39
C GLN A 110 0.76 -18.95 -19.73
N LEU A 111 1.26 -19.98 -20.42
CA LEU A 111 0.49 -21.18 -20.71
C LEU A 111 0.02 -21.91 -19.47
N LYS A 112 0.87 -22.02 -18.45
CA LYS A 112 0.47 -22.61 -17.15
C LYS A 112 -0.64 -21.81 -16.48
N ILE A 113 -0.54 -20.47 -16.46
CA ILE A 113 -1.55 -19.59 -15.89
C ILE A 113 -2.88 -19.75 -16.66
N ILE A 114 -2.85 -19.71 -17.98
CA ILE A 114 -4.03 -19.90 -18.82
C ILE A 114 -4.71 -21.25 -18.55
N THR A 115 -3.92 -22.31 -18.44
CA THR A 115 -4.44 -23.64 -18.10
C THR A 115 -5.14 -23.67 -16.76
N GLN A 116 -4.55 -23.06 -15.72
CA GLN A 116 -5.16 -22.97 -14.40
C GLN A 116 -6.46 -22.14 -14.42
N LEU A 117 -6.46 -21.00 -15.11
CA LEU A 117 -7.65 -20.17 -15.26
C LEU A 117 -8.81 -20.92 -15.94
N LYS A 118 -8.51 -21.72 -16.97
CA LYS A 118 -9.51 -22.57 -17.63
C LYS A 118 -10.05 -23.67 -16.72
N LEU A 119 -9.19 -24.26 -15.89
CA LEU A 119 -9.60 -25.27 -14.90
C LEU A 119 -10.52 -24.71 -13.82
N MET A 120 -10.38 -23.44 -13.44
CA MET A 120 -11.28 -22.77 -12.50
C MET A 120 -12.71 -22.64 -13.03
N ASN A 121 -12.89 -22.63 -14.34
CA ASN A 121 -14.18 -22.66 -15.05
C ASN A 121 -15.21 -21.64 -14.55
N THR A 122 -14.78 -20.45 -14.17
CA THR A 122 -15.66 -19.33 -13.82
C THR A 122 -15.74 -18.34 -14.99
N PRO A 123 -16.83 -17.57 -15.15
CA PRO A 123 -16.93 -16.57 -16.23
C PRO A 123 -15.73 -15.62 -16.26
N VAL A 124 -15.28 -15.13 -15.09
CA VAL A 124 -14.15 -14.21 -14.97
C VAL A 124 -12.82 -14.90 -15.35
N SER A 125 -12.59 -16.12 -14.89
CA SER A 125 -11.36 -16.84 -15.20
C SER A 125 -11.24 -17.20 -16.67
N LEU A 126 -12.36 -17.54 -17.33
CA LEU A 126 -12.39 -17.84 -18.77
C LEU A 126 -12.16 -16.58 -19.61
N GLU A 127 -12.73 -15.45 -19.22
CA GLU A 127 -12.49 -14.15 -19.87
C GLU A 127 -11.02 -13.75 -19.77
N LEU A 128 -10.43 -13.87 -18.57
CA LEU A 128 -9.02 -13.56 -18.34
C LEU A 128 -8.10 -14.49 -19.14
N ALA A 129 -8.40 -15.78 -19.19
CA ALA A 129 -7.65 -16.74 -20.00
C ALA A 129 -7.68 -16.37 -21.49
N ALA A 130 -8.86 -16.02 -22.03
CA ALA A 130 -9.03 -15.60 -23.41
C ALA A 130 -8.25 -14.31 -23.74
N LYS A 131 -8.25 -13.35 -22.82
CA LYS A 131 -7.46 -12.12 -22.95
C LYS A 131 -5.96 -12.41 -23.02
N MET A 132 -5.45 -13.25 -22.13
CA MET A 132 -4.04 -13.64 -22.10
C MET A 132 -3.63 -14.40 -23.39
N GLU A 133 -4.48 -15.28 -23.88
CA GLU A 133 -4.24 -15.99 -25.17
C GLU A 133 -4.14 -15.03 -26.36
N LYS A 134 -4.94 -13.97 -26.36
CA LYS A 134 -4.90 -12.95 -27.40
C LYS A 134 -3.61 -12.11 -27.35
N GLU A 135 -3.09 -11.84 -26.17
CA GLU A 135 -1.85 -11.08 -25.97
C GLU A 135 -0.59 -11.91 -26.29
N MET A 136 -0.68 -13.22 -26.32
CA MET A 136 0.41 -14.13 -26.73
C MET A 136 0.59 -14.28 -28.25
N ARG A 137 -0.37 -13.82 -29.03
CA ARG A 137 -0.33 -13.88 -30.50
C ARG A 137 0.37 -12.66 -31.08
#